data_2ad6d44437036b9e4fa8cb5f325a7f4a
#
_entry.id   2ad6d44437036b9e4fa8cb5f325a7f4a
#
_cell.length_a   1.000
_cell.length_b   1.000
_cell.length_c   1.000
_cell.angle_alpha   90.00
_cell.angle_beta   90.00
_cell.angle_gamma   90.00
#
_symmetry.space_group_name_H-M   'P 1'
#
loop_
_entity.id
_entity.type
_entity.pdbx_description
1 polymer ?
#
loop_
_entity_poly.entity_id
_entity_poly.type
_entity_poly.pdbx_seq_one_letter_code
_entity_poly.pdbx_strand_id
1 'polypeptide(L)'
;VAHLIAVSSLIWEDGGDEDQAIAGLLHDAIEDAGVSDSQIAARFGARVAQIVLDCTDTTGAVEPGGMKEPWLLRKTRYIEHLQSASPDSLLVSAADKAHNARDMVLDARKDAAMWTKFNAGLEGSAWYLLRLHQTFSHRLTGSRSVELLGESVQEILASEAYRACVPDRIAPAVWAAGYADRRQLAAQEERKSPRPVGG
;
A
#
# COMPACT_ATOMS: atom_id res chain seq x y z
N VAL A 1 -16.95 1.11 6.23
CA VAL A 1 -18.00 1.46 5.23
C VAL A 1 -17.67 2.78 4.53
N ALA A 2 -17.38 3.90 5.27
CA ALA A 2 -17.11 5.19 4.64
C ALA A 2 -15.91 5.12 3.65
N HIS A 3 -14.82 4.45 4.03
CA HIS A 3 -13.68 4.20 3.16
C HIS A 3 -14.07 3.49 1.85
N LEU A 4 -14.82 2.38 1.94
CA LEU A 4 -15.24 1.61 0.77
C LEU A 4 -16.09 2.45 -0.21
N ILE A 5 -17.01 3.26 0.33
CA ILE A 5 -17.83 4.18 -0.49
C ILE A 5 -16.94 5.23 -1.17
N ALA A 6 -15.98 5.79 -0.45
CA ALA A 6 -15.06 6.78 -1.00
C ALA A 6 -14.17 6.19 -2.11
N VAL A 7 -13.65 4.97 -1.92
CA VAL A 7 -12.89 4.26 -2.96
C VAL A 7 -13.74 4.03 -4.21
N SER A 8 -14.98 3.53 -4.05
CA SER A 8 -15.91 3.35 -5.17
C SER A 8 -16.23 4.68 -5.88
N SER A 9 -16.37 5.79 -5.13
CA SER A 9 -16.56 7.12 -5.72
C SER A 9 -15.37 7.57 -6.54
N LEU A 10 -14.15 7.41 -6.03
CA LEU A 10 -12.92 7.75 -6.76
C LEU A 10 -12.79 6.97 -8.07
N ILE A 11 -13.19 5.69 -8.08
CA ILE A 11 -13.20 4.86 -9.29
C ILE A 11 -14.10 5.47 -10.36
N TRP A 12 -15.32 5.91 -9.99
CA TRP A 12 -16.22 6.61 -10.91
C TRP A 12 -15.64 7.94 -11.40
N GLU A 13 -14.99 8.70 -10.53
CA GLU A 13 -14.34 9.96 -10.88
C GLU A 13 -13.17 9.77 -11.87
N ASP A 14 -12.51 8.62 -11.81
CA ASP A 14 -11.45 8.21 -12.74
C ASP A 14 -11.96 7.58 -14.05
N GLY A 15 -13.30 7.54 -14.25
CA GLY A 15 -13.93 6.98 -15.44
C GLY A 15 -14.02 5.45 -15.44
N GLY A 16 -13.91 4.82 -14.27
CA GLY A 16 -14.14 3.38 -14.09
C GLY A 16 -15.60 3.00 -14.34
N ASP A 17 -15.85 1.70 -14.48
CA ASP A 17 -17.17 1.14 -14.73
C ASP A 17 -17.81 0.51 -13.46
N GLU A 18 -19.00 -0.05 -13.64
CA GLU A 18 -19.78 -0.65 -12.55
C GLU A 18 -19.03 -1.80 -11.86
N ASP A 19 -18.40 -2.69 -12.60
CA ASP A 19 -17.65 -3.82 -12.04
C ASP A 19 -16.48 -3.35 -11.18
N GLN A 20 -15.75 -2.33 -11.65
CA GLN A 20 -14.65 -1.72 -10.91
C GLN A 20 -15.15 -1.00 -9.64
N ALA A 21 -16.27 -0.28 -9.73
CA ALA A 21 -16.88 0.38 -8.58
C ALA A 21 -17.39 -0.62 -7.53
N ILE A 22 -17.98 -1.74 -7.96
CA ILE A 22 -18.36 -2.87 -7.08
C ILE A 22 -17.10 -3.48 -6.44
N ALA A 23 -16.06 -3.72 -7.23
CA ALA A 23 -14.79 -4.23 -6.70
C ALA A 23 -14.19 -3.26 -5.66
N GLY A 24 -14.31 -1.95 -5.86
CA GLY A 24 -13.92 -0.94 -4.88
C GLY A 24 -14.69 -1.03 -3.56
N LEU A 25 -15.98 -1.41 -3.59
CA LEU A 25 -16.73 -1.67 -2.37
C LEU A 25 -16.32 -2.98 -1.66
N LEU A 26 -15.71 -3.91 -2.37
CA LEU A 26 -15.41 -5.26 -1.90
C LEU A 26 -13.90 -5.53 -1.73
N HIS A 27 -13.02 -4.58 -2.03
CA HIS A 27 -11.58 -4.82 -2.14
C HIS A 27 -10.93 -5.41 -0.88
N ASP A 28 -11.49 -5.11 0.31
CA ASP A 28 -11.03 -5.66 1.59
C ASP A 28 -11.81 -6.91 2.03
N ALA A 29 -12.81 -7.39 1.25
CA ALA A 29 -13.71 -8.46 1.69
C ALA A 29 -13.01 -9.80 1.92
N ILE A 30 -11.97 -10.10 1.14
CA ILE A 30 -11.16 -11.32 1.30
C ILE A 30 -10.32 -11.22 2.58
N GLU A 31 -9.64 -10.07 2.80
CA GLU A 31 -8.74 -9.89 3.94
C GLU A 31 -9.48 -9.74 5.27
N ASP A 32 -10.51 -8.91 5.30
CA ASP A 32 -11.18 -8.50 6.53
C ASP A 32 -12.36 -9.38 6.91
N ALA A 33 -13.08 -9.93 5.92
CA ALA A 33 -14.28 -10.72 6.16
C ALA A 33 -14.14 -12.20 5.83
N GLY A 34 -12.98 -12.64 5.30
CA GLY A 34 -12.72 -14.04 4.94
C GLY A 34 -13.65 -14.55 3.82
N VAL A 35 -14.20 -13.66 3.00
CA VAL A 35 -15.03 -14.02 1.85
C VAL A 35 -14.10 -14.60 0.77
N SER A 36 -14.48 -15.75 0.19
CA SER A 36 -13.69 -16.34 -0.89
C SER A 36 -13.94 -15.64 -2.23
N ASP A 37 -12.96 -15.69 -3.11
CA ASP A 37 -13.06 -15.25 -4.50
C ASP A 37 -14.25 -15.92 -5.24
N SER A 38 -14.47 -17.21 -5.00
CA SER A 38 -15.60 -17.96 -5.56
C SER A 38 -16.97 -17.43 -5.07
N GLN A 39 -17.08 -17.00 -3.82
CA GLN A 39 -18.30 -16.37 -3.30
C GLN A 39 -18.55 -15.00 -3.95
N ILE A 40 -17.49 -14.23 -4.19
CA ILE A 40 -17.59 -12.94 -4.90
C ILE A 40 -17.98 -13.20 -6.35
N ALA A 41 -17.32 -14.16 -7.04
CA ALA A 41 -17.62 -14.50 -8.42
C ALA A 41 -19.07 -14.96 -8.63
N ALA A 42 -19.61 -15.74 -7.69
CA ALA A 42 -20.99 -16.23 -7.74
C ALA A 42 -22.04 -15.12 -7.65
N ARG A 43 -21.70 -14.00 -6.98
CA ARG A 43 -22.66 -12.90 -6.76
C ARG A 43 -22.47 -11.73 -7.71
N PHE A 44 -21.23 -11.42 -8.08
CA PHE A 44 -20.85 -10.20 -8.78
C PHE A 44 -20.11 -10.45 -10.09
N GLY A 45 -19.87 -11.71 -10.43
CA GLY A 45 -19.18 -12.10 -11.65
C GLY A 45 -17.67 -12.30 -11.47
N ALA A 46 -17.06 -13.02 -12.42
CA ALA A 46 -15.66 -13.41 -12.36
C ALA A 46 -14.71 -12.18 -12.47
N ARG A 47 -15.10 -11.14 -13.22
CA ARG A 47 -14.29 -9.92 -13.37
C ARG A 47 -14.15 -9.17 -12.06
N VAL A 48 -15.25 -8.97 -11.32
CA VAL A 48 -15.22 -8.35 -9.99
C VAL A 48 -14.36 -9.16 -9.03
N ALA A 49 -14.54 -10.50 -9.01
CA ALA A 49 -13.75 -11.37 -8.14
C ALA A 49 -12.25 -11.30 -8.43
N GLN A 50 -11.87 -11.26 -9.71
CA GLN A 50 -10.46 -11.12 -10.10
C GLN A 50 -9.86 -9.78 -9.67
N ILE A 51 -10.59 -8.67 -9.85
CA ILE A 51 -10.14 -7.35 -9.41
C ILE A 51 -9.93 -7.32 -7.88
N VAL A 52 -10.88 -7.86 -7.11
CA VAL A 52 -10.76 -7.94 -5.65
C VAL A 52 -9.56 -8.81 -5.24
N LEU A 53 -9.35 -9.94 -5.90
CA LEU A 53 -8.20 -10.81 -5.65
C LEU A 53 -6.88 -10.09 -5.90
N ASP A 54 -6.78 -9.36 -7.00
CA ASP A 54 -5.58 -8.57 -7.36
C ASP A 54 -5.30 -7.41 -6.37
N CYS A 55 -6.32 -6.90 -5.70
CA CYS A 55 -6.18 -5.87 -4.67
C CYS A 55 -5.70 -6.43 -3.32
N THR A 56 -5.82 -7.75 -3.12
CA THR A 56 -5.48 -8.44 -1.87
C THR A 56 -3.96 -8.64 -1.75
N ASP A 57 -3.32 -8.14 -0.68
CA ASP A 57 -1.86 -8.26 -0.49
C ASP A 57 -1.44 -9.56 0.22
N THR A 58 -2.40 -10.39 0.63
CA THR A 58 -2.22 -11.64 1.38
C THR A 58 -2.50 -12.90 0.55
N THR A 59 -2.10 -12.94 -0.71
CA THR A 59 -2.16 -14.18 -1.53
C THR A 59 -1.12 -15.23 -1.14
N GLY A 60 -0.28 -14.95 -0.14
CA GLY A 60 0.67 -15.91 0.42
C GLY A 60 0.01 -16.83 1.44
N ALA A 61 0.26 -18.13 1.31
CA ALA A 61 -0.12 -19.13 2.32
C ALA A 61 0.28 -18.63 3.72
N VAL A 62 -0.69 -18.64 4.65
CA VAL A 62 -0.37 -18.49 6.07
C VAL A 62 0.55 -19.66 6.39
N GLU A 63 1.80 -19.37 6.75
CA GLU A 63 2.75 -20.39 7.21
C GLU A 63 2.09 -21.26 8.29
N PRO A 64 2.41 -22.58 8.37
CA PRO A 64 1.91 -23.42 9.43
C PRO A 64 2.32 -22.83 10.79
N GLY A 65 1.34 -22.24 11.51
CA GLY A 65 1.58 -21.50 12.76
C GLY A 65 0.96 -20.09 12.79
N GLY A 66 0.33 -19.62 11.71
CA GLY A 66 -0.45 -18.38 11.70
C GLY A 66 0.36 -17.08 11.71
N MET A 67 1.67 -17.11 11.54
CA MET A 67 2.49 -15.90 11.48
C MET A 67 2.39 -15.26 10.08
N LYS A 68 1.93 -14.01 10.03
CA LYS A 68 1.95 -13.24 8.77
C LYS A 68 3.40 -13.03 8.34
N GLU A 69 3.65 -13.21 7.04
CA GLU A 69 4.94 -12.90 6.41
C GLU A 69 5.42 -11.48 6.76
N PRO A 70 6.74 -11.22 6.81
CA PRO A 70 7.27 -9.89 7.13
C PRO A 70 6.68 -8.80 6.24
N TRP A 71 6.31 -7.67 6.86
CA TRP A 71 5.63 -6.56 6.19
C TRP A 71 6.33 -6.11 4.90
N LEU A 72 7.65 -5.90 4.96
CA LEU A 72 8.43 -5.44 3.80
C LEU A 72 8.34 -6.42 2.63
N LEU A 73 8.41 -7.71 2.89
CA LEU A 73 8.35 -8.74 1.86
C LEU A 73 6.97 -8.76 1.19
N ARG A 74 5.89 -8.72 1.97
CA ARG A 74 4.51 -8.63 1.43
C ARG A 74 4.33 -7.39 0.56
N LYS A 75 4.76 -6.22 1.04
CA LYS A 75 4.61 -4.96 0.29
C LYS A 75 5.46 -4.92 -0.98
N THR A 76 6.66 -5.50 -0.96
CA THR A 76 7.50 -5.64 -2.16
C THR A 76 6.81 -6.53 -3.19
N ARG A 77 6.31 -7.70 -2.80
CA ARG A 77 5.56 -8.58 -3.71
C ARG A 77 4.30 -7.93 -4.28
N TYR A 78 3.58 -7.19 -3.46
CA TYR A 78 2.39 -6.48 -3.93
C TYR A 78 2.75 -5.43 -5.00
N ILE A 79 3.81 -4.65 -4.79
CA ILE A 79 4.32 -3.69 -5.78
C ILE A 79 4.74 -4.42 -7.08
N GLU A 80 5.41 -5.56 -6.98
CA GLU A 80 5.79 -6.39 -8.12
C GLU A 80 4.57 -6.92 -8.87
N HIS A 81 3.56 -7.43 -8.16
CA HIS A 81 2.30 -7.88 -8.73
C HIS A 81 1.61 -6.76 -9.52
N LEU A 82 1.55 -5.54 -8.96
CA LEU A 82 0.94 -4.38 -9.64
C LEU A 82 1.63 -4.01 -10.97
N GLN A 83 2.89 -4.39 -11.19
CA GLN A 83 3.57 -4.13 -12.46
C GLN A 83 2.96 -4.92 -13.62
N SER A 84 2.31 -6.05 -13.36
CA SER A 84 1.66 -6.92 -14.33
C SER A 84 0.14 -6.99 -14.21
N ALA A 85 -0.45 -6.41 -13.17
CA ALA A 85 -1.89 -6.40 -12.94
C ALA A 85 -2.66 -5.75 -14.09
N SER A 86 -3.94 -6.11 -14.25
CA SER A 86 -4.81 -5.53 -15.28
C SER A 86 -5.03 -4.03 -15.05
N PRO A 87 -5.34 -3.24 -16.09
CA PRO A 87 -5.74 -1.84 -15.89
C PRO A 87 -6.92 -1.69 -14.93
N ASP A 88 -7.86 -2.64 -14.95
CA ASP A 88 -9.03 -2.65 -14.07
C ASP A 88 -8.61 -2.74 -12.60
N SER A 89 -7.76 -3.71 -12.28
CA SER A 89 -7.27 -3.92 -10.91
C SER A 89 -6.37 -2.77 -10.44
N LEU A 90 -5.59 -2.20 -11.36
CA LEU A 90 -4.75 -1.03 -11.05
C LEU A 90 -5.57 0.19 -10.66
N LEU A 91 -6.69 0.46 -11.35
CA LEU A 91 -7.55 1.60 -11.04
C LEU A 91 -8.14 1.47 -9.64
N VAL A 92 -8.69 0.29 -9.30
CA VAL A 92 -9.25 0.03 -7.97
C VAL A 92 -8.18 0.14 -6.88
N SER A 93 -7.02 -0.45 -7.12
CA SER A 93 -5.90 -0.37 -6.20
C SER A 93 -5.39 1.06 -6.00
N ALA A 94 -5.31 1.87 -7.08
CA ALA A 94 -4.90 3.28 -6.99
C ALA A 94 -5.89 4.11 -6.18
N ALA A 95 -7.19 3.91 -6.38
CA ALA A 95 -8.26 4.60 -5.63
C ALA A 95 -8.21 4.28 -4.13
N ASP A 96 -8.01 2.99 -3.77
CA ASP A 96 -7.82 2.58 -2.38
C ASP A 96 -6.59 3.25 -1.76
N LYS A 97 -5.44 3.19 -2.43
CA LYS A 97 -4.19 3.71 -1.88
C LYS A 97 -4.19 5.25 -1.82
N ALA A 98 -4.86 5.93 -2.74
CA ALA A 98 -5.09 7.37 -2.68
C ALA A 98 -5.91 7.77 -1.46
N HIS A 99 -7.03 7.07 -1.21
CA HIS A 99 -7.87 7.34 -0.05
C HIS A 99 -7.11 7.09 1.26
N ASN A 100 -6.42 5.94 1.36
CA ASN A 100 -5.63 5.60 2.54
C ASN A 100 -4.51 6.62 2.81
N ALA A 101 -3.77 7.04 1.78
CA ALA A 101 -2.71 8.03 1.92
C ALA A 101 -3.24 9.39 2.39
N ARG A 102 -4.39 9.84 1.83
CA ARG A 102 -5.07 11.06 2.27
C ARG A 102 -5.46 10.99 3.74
N ASP A 103 -6.06 9.89 4.18
CA ASP A 103 -6.48 9.72 5.56
C ASP A 103 -5.27 9.70 6.52
N MET A 104 -4.15 9.05 6.12
CA MET A 104 -2.89 9.10 6.86
C MET A 104 -2.38 10.54 7.02
N VAL A 105 -2.41 11.35 5.96
CA VAL A 105 -2.01 12.77 5.99
C VAL A 105 -2.92 13.56 6.93
N LEU A 106 -4.22 13.39 6.83
CA LEU A 106 -5.19 14.10 7.66
C LEU A 106 -5.05 13.75 9.15
N ASP A 107 -4.77 12.50 9.46
CA ASP A 107 -4.53 12.06 10.84
C ASP A 107 -3.17 12.54 11.36
N ALA A 108 -2.11 12.51 10.54
CA ALA A 108 -0.81 13.01 10.90
C ALA A 108 -0.79 14.52 11.18
N ARG A 109 -1.64 15.31 10.49
CA ARG A 109 -1.84 16.73 10.79
C ARG A 109 -2.42 16.98 12.18
N LYS A 110 -3.25 16.05 12.67
CA LYS A 110 -3.83 16.14 14.02
C LYS A 110 -2.86 15.65 15.09
N ASP A 111 -2.19 14.53 14.81
CA ASP A 111 -1.25 13.89 15.74
C ASP A 111 -0.17 13.11 14.97
N ALA A 112 1.06 13.61 14.96
CA ALA A 112 2.18 12.94 14.30
C ALA A 112 2.52 11.57 14.94
N ALA A 113 2.12 11.31 16.19
CA ALA A 113 2.31 10.00 16.81
C ALA A 113 1.49 8.88 16.16
N MET A 114 0.54 9.21 15.27
CA MET A 114 -0.23 8.22 14.52
C MET A 114 0.66 7.24 13.74
N TRP A 115 1.85 7.67 13.31
CA TRP A 115 2.79 6.81 12.57
C TRP A 115 3.27 5.60 13.36
N THR A 116 3.26 5.66 14.69
CA THR A 116 3.63 4.54 15.56
C THR A 116 2.63 3.37 15.50
N LYS A 117 1.42 3.60 14.98
CA LYS A 117 0.41 2.56 14.79
C LYS A 117 0.72 1.63 13.62
N PHE A 118 1.62 2.03 12.71
CA PHE A 118 2.01 1.23 11.56
C PHE A 118 3.27 0.44 11.84
N ASN A 119 3.28 -0.84 11.46
CA ASN A 119 4.41 -1.75 11.67
C ASN A 119 5.73 -1.25 11.06
N ALA A 120 5.64 -0.50 9.97
CA ALA A 120 6.81 0.06 9.27
C ALA A 120 7.12 1.51 9.68
N GLY A 121 6.28 2.11 10.54
CA GLY A 121 6.40 3.50 10.93
C GLY A 121 6.28 4.48 9.76
N LEU A 122 6.74 5.71 9.99
CA LEU A 122 6.68 6.78 8.99
C LEU A 122 7.54 6.49 7.75
N GLU A 123 8.79 6.06 7.95
CA GLU A 123 9.72 5.84 6.82
C GLU A 123 9.26 4.70 5.90
N GLY A 124 8.80 3.59 6.47
CA GLY A 124 8.30 2.47 5.67
C GLY A 124 7.00 2.81 4.97
N SER A 125 6.10 3.55 5.61
CA SER A 125 4.87 4.04 4.99
C SER A 125 5.16 4.99 3.82
N ALA A 126 6.08 5.94 4.00
CA ALA A 126 6.52 6.85 2.94
C ALA A 126 7.14 6.10 1.75
N TRP A 127 8.01 5.13 2.02
CA TRP A 127 8.57 4.26 0.97
C TRP A 127 7.47 3.55 0.18
N TYR A 128 6.54 2.92 0.87
CA TYR A 128 5.49 2.12 0.24
C TYR A 128 4.59 2.98 -0.65
N LEU A 129 4.12 4.12 -0.13
CA LEU A 129 3.27 5.03 -0.89
C LEU A 129 4.01 5.66 -2.08
N LEU A 130 5.30 6.00 -1.93
CA LEU A 130 6.13 6.48 -3.03
C LEU A 130 6.28 5.43 -4.14
N ARG A 131 6.55 4.17 -3.78
CA ARG A 131 6.68 3.07 -4.76
C ARG A 131 5.37 2.79 -5.48
N LEU A 132 4.24 2.81 -4.76
CA LEU A 132 2.92 2.68 -5.35
C LEU A 132 2.63 3.81 -6.34
N HIS A 133 2.87 5.06 -5.94
CA HIS A 133 2.68 6.22 -6.81
C HIS A 133 3.52 6.09 -8.09
N GLN A 134 4.79 5.70 -7.99
CA GLN A 134 5.65 5.45 -9.15
C GLN A 134 5.07 4.38 -10.07
N THR A 135 4.63 3.25 -9.52
CA THR A 135 4.05 2.13 -10.29
C THR A 135 2.77 2.57 -11.01
N PHE A 136 1.85 3.23 -10.32
CA PHE A 136 0.59 3.68 -10.90
C PHE A 136 0.80 4.77 -11.96
N SER A 137 1.69 5.75 -11.71
CA SER A 137 1.97 6.85 -12.66
C SER A 137 2.46 6.35 -14.02
N HIS A 138 3.18 5.23 -14.05
CA HIS A 138 3.63 4.63 -15.30
C HIS A 138 2.51 3.96 -16.11
N ARG A 139 1.43 3.54 -15.45
CA ARG A 139 0.42 2.67 -16.05
C ARG A 139 -0.97 3.29 -16.15
N LEU A 140 -1.27 4.28 -15.31
CA LEU A 140 -2.57 4.97 -15.24
C LEU A 140 -2.36 6.47 -15.51
N THR A 141 -2.12 6.82 -16.76
CA THR A 141 -1.91 8.23 -17.17
C THR A 141 -3.22 9.01 -17.04
N GLY A 142 -3.17 10.17 -16.37
CA GLY A 142 -4.32 11.05 -16.21
C GLY A 142 -5.34 10.59 -15.14
N SER A 143 -4.99 9.60 -14.32
CA SER A 143 -5.84 9.16 -13.21
C SER A 143 -5.80 10.18 -12.08
N ARG A 144 -6.99 10.61 -11.64
CA ARG A 144 -7.17 11.49 -10.48
C ARG A 144 -6.71 10.84 -9.18
N SER A 145 -6.96 9.55 -9.02
CA SER A 145 -6.50 8.79 -7.84
C SER A 145 -4.98 8.78 -7.76
N VAL A 146 -4.28 8.66 -8.90
CA VAL A 146 -2.81 8.73 -8.93
C VAL A 146 -2.30 10.12 -8.55
N GLU A 147 -2.95 11.19 -9.03
CA GLU A 147 -2.63 12.56 -8.65
C GLU A 147 -2.80 12.79 -7.14
N LEU A 148 -3.94 12.39 -6.56
CA LEU A 148 -4.22 12.50 -5.13
C LEU A 148 -3.23 11.70 -4.27
N LEU A 149 -2.83 10.51 -4.73
CA LEU A 149 -1.78 9.74 -4.07
C LEU A 149 -0.44 10.50 -4.11
N GLY A 150 -0.09 11.08 -5.25
CA GLY A 150 1.12 11.87 -5.42
C GLY A 150 1.18 13.08 -4.51
N GLU A 151 0.08 13.83 -4.38
CA GLU A 151 -0.05 14.96 -3.45
C GLU A 151 0.17 14.51 -2.00
N SER A 152 -0.46 13.40 -1.59
CA SER A 152 -0.29 12.84 -0.26
C SER A 152 1.16 12.41 0.02
N VAL A 153 1.81 11.77 -0.96
CA VAL A 153 3.24 11.40 -0.86
C VAL A 153 4.11 12.64 -0.70
N GLN A 154 3.89 13.68 -1.52
CA GLN A 154 4.65 14.93 -1.42
C GLN A 154 4.49 15.59 -0.05
N GLU A 155 3.28 15.61 0.49
CA GLU A 155 3.02 16.18 1.80
C GLU A 155 3.73 15.41 2.93
N ILE A 156 3.68 14.06 2.89
CA ILE A 156 4.40 13.22 3.86
C ILE A 156 5.90 13.52 3.81
N LEU A 157 6.50 13.53 2.61
CA LEU A 157 7.93 13.77 2.44
C LEU A 157 8.36 15.20 2.81
N ALA A 158 7.45 16.17 2.70
CA ALA A 158 7.68 17.56 3.10
C ALA A 158 7.45 17.81 4.59
N SER A 159 6.81 16.89 5.31
CA SER A 159 6.50 17.06 6.74
C SER A 159 7.76 17.19 7.60
N GLU A 160 7.66 17.94 8.69
CA GLU A 160 8.76 18.09 9.66
C GLU A 160 9.17 16.73 10.24
N ALA A 161 8.19 15.88 10.58
CA ALA A 161 8.42 14.55 11.11
C ALA A 161 9.26 13.68 10.16
N TYR A 162 8.96 13.72 8.83
CA TYR A 162 9.73 12.94 7.86
C TYR A 162 11.11 13.54 7.64
N ARG A 163 11.23 14.86 7.52
CA ARG A 163 12.51 15.54 7.33
C ARG A 163 13.49 15.29 8.50
N ALA A 164 12.98 15.12 9.71
CA ALA A 164 13.80 14.76 10.86
C ALA A 164 14.43 13.35 10.75
N CYS A 165 13.87 12.46 9.91
CA CYS A 165 14.43 11.15 9.63
C CYS A 165 15.48 11.15 8.49
N VAL A 166 15.57 12.26 7.72
CA VAL A 166 16.40 12.34 6.52
C VAL A 166 17.78 12.91 6.87
N PRO A 167 18.89 12.22 6.53
CA PRO A 167 20.22 12.76 6.74
C PRO A 167 20.45 14.05 5.94
N ASP A 168 21.31 14.92 6.48
CA ASP A 168 21.71 16.17 5.81
C ASP A 168 22.16 15.92 4.36
N ARG A 169 21.75 16.84 3.47
CA ARG A 169 22.09 16.83 2.03
C ARG A 169 21.47 15.71 1.20
N ILE A 170 20.57 14.87 1.77
CA ILE A 170 19.83 13.88 1.01
C ILE A 170 18.43 14.42 0.74
N ALA A 171 17.94 14.30 -0.50
CA ALA A 171 16.56 14.65 -0.81
C ALA A 171 15.59 13.64 -0.16
N PRO A 172 14.47 14.09 0.47
CA PRO A 172 13.51 13.20 1.12
C PRO A 172 13.03 12.04 0.24
N ALA A 173 12.75 12.28 -1.03
CA ALA A 173 12.32 11.23 -1.96
C ALA A 173 13.41 10.17 -2.23
N VAL A 174 14.69 10.59 -2.28
CA VAL A 174 15.82 9.64 -2.44
C VAL A 174 15.96 8.80 -1.17
N TRP A 175 15.84 9.42 0.00
CA TRP A 175 15.87 8.69 1.26
C TRP A 175 14.73 7.69 1.36
N ALA A 176 13.51 8.11 1.01
CA ALA A 176 12.34 7.23 0.97
C ALA A 176 12.56 6.04 0.03
N ALA A 177 13.01 6.27 -1.20
CA ALA A 177 13.23 5.21 -2.18
C ALA A 177 14.22 4.13 -1.71
N GLY A 178 15.26 4.50 -0.94
CA GLY A 178 16.27 3.58 -0.40
C GLY A 178 15.88 2.82 0.87
N TYR A 179 14.65 2.95 1.36
CA TYR A 179 14.23 2.30 2.62
C TYR A 179 14.39 0.78 2.61
N ALA A 180 13.92 0.10 1.56
CA ALA A 180 13.98 -1.36 1.48
C ALA A 180 15.43 -1.88 1.51
N ASP A 181 16.34 -1.24 0.78
CA ASP A 181 17.76 -1.61 0.73
C ASP A 181 18.41 -1.43 2.11
N ARG A 182 18.15 -0.31 2.79
CA ARG A 182 18.65 -0.07 4.15
C ARG A 182 18.16 -1.12 5.13
N ARG A 183 16.89 -1.53 5.05
CA ARG A 183 16.34 -2.58 5.93
C ARG A 183 16.92 -3.95 5.65
N GLN A 184 17.20 -4.28 4.38
CA GLN A 184 17.87 -5.53 4.01
C GLN A 184 19.31 -5.58 4.49
N LEU A 185 20.06 -4.49 4.34
CA LEU A 185 21.44 -4.37 4.82
C LEU A 185 21.51 -4.53 6.34
N ALA A 186 20.65 -3.82 7.08
CA ALA A 186 20.60 -3.93 8.55
C ALA A 186 20.29 -5.38 9.01
N ALA A 187 19.35 -6.06 8.37
CA ALA A 187 19.02 -7.45 8.68
C ALA A 187 20.17 -8.43 8.37
N GLN A 188 21.00 -8.14 7.36
CA GLN A 188 22.20 -8.94 7.05
C GLN A 188 23.31 -8.74 8.10
N GLU A 189 23.49 -7.51 8.58
CA GLU A 189 24.46 -7.18 9.62
C GLU A 189 24.10 -7.83 10.96
N GLU A 190 22.82 -7.78 11.35
CA GLU A 190 22.31 -8.46 12.54
C GLU A 190 22.56 -9.99 12.52
N ARG A 191 22.42 -10.63 11.37
CA ARG A 191 22.70 -12.06 11.20
C ARG A 191 24.20 -12.41 11.29
N LYS A 192 25.08 -11.46 10.97
CA LYS A 192 26.53 -11.64 11.03
C LYS A 192 27.12 -11.38 12.42
N SER A 193 26.41 -10.62 13.26
CA SER A 193 26.81 -10.37 14.65
C SER A 193 26.64 -11.64 15.48
N PRO A 194 27.70 -12.12 16.17
CA PRO A 194 27.59 -13.30 17.02
C PRO A 194 26.59 -13.01 18.16
N ARG A 195 25.65 -13.92 18.36
CA ARG A 195 24.78 -13.87 19.55
C ARG A 195 25.67 -13.86 20.79
N PRO A 196 25.44 -12.97 21.78
CA PRO A 196 26.17 -13.06 23.04
C PRO A 196 25.94 -14.45 23.62
N VAL A 197 27.00 -15.20 23.82
CA VAL A 197 26.98 -16.48 24.53
C VAL A 197 26.55 -16.16 25.95
N GLY A 198 25.32 -16.52 26.29
CA GLY A 198 24.78 -16.32 27.61
C GLY A 198 25.66 -17.07 28.64
N GLY A 199 26.19 -16.32 29.54
CA GLY A 199 26.81 -16.84 30.78
C GLY A 199 25.75 -17.21 31.80
#